data_29951360b05281e61a1217df05a135c6
#
_entry.id   29951360b05281e61a1217df05a135c6
#
_cell.length_a   1.000
_cell.length_b   1.000
_cell.length_c   1.000
_cell.angle_alpha   90.00
_cell.angle_beta   90.00
_cell.angle_gamma   90.00
#
_symmetry.space_group_name_H-M   'P 1'
#
loop_
_entity.id
_entity.type
_entity.pdbx_description
1 polymer ?
#
loop_
_entity_poly.entity_id
_entity_poly.type
_entity_poly.pdbx_seq_one_letter_code
_entity_poly.pdbx_strand_id
1 'polypeptide(L)'
;MKRTATFIMLIVFSVAMLLPLSLNTPTVIAQDNYTVQRVDHEVEVMYSGQAVIRDTIQVSGQLTGDFLIGFPSKYGGAYVYKGIAYDEDNNFFPVSLGVQLAEPGFYGAKVSFPEGAPQVFTVAFILSNSLLSQESAGNVFTLDFPAYPSLTKEVAYCNVELVFPATPPIITVTKDDGEVSTNNFFKSNLPAFTYSPASVTFSMPTGSLEIIDIKELTRQITISPAGDTAASDMYRITNNSPNTLGSLKIGVPRVASDVVARDEFGRILTTSTLSSSSNTRFLNVTLASFMYPDTSTTLTAEYTLPSVSSTDPFTVNFALFPDFDYYVDTAKVTFIPPEGARFLSPTLSAIDSSSSLSRETFQETLSISKEGVNKIESEVLSEEVQIAYNYSPLWLSFRPALWTWILAVVGCVVVTVWKRPKTSTPLRIATTEASISLSPENVRAFTEAYDEKSRLTSEIDALDARAQKGKMPRRRYKVQRRTLEVRLENISKNITGLKKLLRSVGGNYANLVRQLDVAEAELAEVETNNRRIGARHRKGALPLGAYKKSQLDNQRRKEKAEATINGILLRLREETR
;
A
#
# COMPACT_ATOMS: atom_id res chain seq x y z
N MET A 1 49.26 53.74 -22.39
CA MET A 1 48.05 53.96 -21.55
C MET A 1 46.79 54.43 -22.33
N LYS A 2 46.84 55.08 -23.51
CA LYS A 2 45.62 55.49 -24.27
C LYS A 2 44.94 54.31 -25.06
N ARG A 3 45.66 53.26 -25.45
CA ARG A 3 45.06 52.10 -26.17
C ARG A 3 44.36 51.08 -25.30
N THR A 4 44.73 50.95 -24.04
CA THR A 4 44.06 50.06 -23.07
C THR A 4 42.73 50.61 -22.57
N ALA A 5 42.61 51.95 -22.43
CA ALA A 5 41.36 52.59 -22.03
C ALA A 5 40.26 52.47 -23.09
N THR A 6 40.62 52.53 -24.38
CA THR A 6 39.65 52.37 -25.49
C THR A 6 39.16 50.92 -25.62
N PHE A 7 40.00 49.93 -25.31
CA PHE A 7 39.62 48.53 -25.37
C PHE A 7 38.68 48.15 -24.20
N ILE A 8 38.92 48.69 -23.00
CA ILE A 8 38.07 48.50 -21.85
C ILE A 8 36.70 49.19 -22.05
N MET A 9 36.68 50.38 -22.67
CA MET A 9 35.44 51.07 -22.96
C MET A 9 34.59 50.38 -24.04
N LEU A 10 35.22 49.66 -25.00
CA LEU A 10 34.53 48.88 -26.03
C LEU A 10 33.97 47.56 -25.46
N ILE A 11 34.66 46.95 -24.51
CA ILE A 11 34.16 45.74 -23.80
C ILE A 11 32.99 46.11 -22.87
N VAL A 12 33.05 47.21 -22.17
CA VAL A 12 31.93 47.66 -21.30
C VAL A 12 30.71 48.03 -22.15
N PHE A 13 30.90 48.62 -23.36
CA PHE A 13 29.79 48.93 -24.26
C PHE A 13 29.18 47.68 -24.92
N SER A 14 29.98 46.65 -25.21
CA SER A 14 29.49 45.38 -25.74
C SER A 14 28.78 44.52 -24.69
N VAL A 15 29.20 44.59 -23.42
CA VAL A 15 28.52 43.92 -22.31
C VAL A 15 27.20 44.62 -21.93
N ALA A 16 27.13 45.95 -22.09
CA ALA A 16 25.90 46.72 -21.90
C ALA A 16 24.83 46.45 -22.98
N MET A 17 25.23 46.03 -24.19
CA MET A 17 24.28 45.64 -25.26
C MET A 17 23.82 44.18 -25.16
N LEU A 18 24.43 43.35 -24.30
CA LEU A 18 24.04 41.96 -24.05
C LEU A 18 23.18 41.76 -22.79
N LEU A 19 22.83 42.86 -22.10
CA LEU A 19 21.74 42.80 -21.13
C LEU A 19 20.44 42.57 -21.91
N PRO A 20 19.74 41.44 -21.72
CA PRO A 20 18.42 41.33 -22.29
C PRO A 20 17.59 42.46 -21.71
N LEU A 21 17.11 43.37 -22.59
CA LEU A 21 15.94 44.14 -22.27
C LEU A 21 14.87 43.10 -21.91
N SER A 22 14.68 42.86 -20.64
CA SER A 22 13.43 42.30 -20.15
C SER A 22 12.36 43.31 -20.53
N LEU A 23 11.86 43.20 -21.75
CA LEU A 23 10.55 43.70 -22.08
C LEU A 23 9.62 43.03 -21.06
N ASN A 24 9.33 43.75 -19.97
CA ASN A 24 8.11 43.51 -19.24
C ASN A 24 6.99 43.72 -20.26
N THR A 25 6.73 42.71 -21.08
CA THR A 25 5.43 42.60 -21.71
C THR A 25 4.49 42.60 -20.51
N PRO A 26 3.61 43.60 -20.37
CA PRO A 26 2.52 43.45 -19.44
C PRO A 26 1.89 42.12 -19.84
N THR A 27 1.96 41.14 -18.96
CA THR A 27 1.04 39.99 -19.03
C THR A 27 -0.30 40.68 -19.02
N VAL A 28 -0.93 40.77 -20.18
CA VAL A 28 -2.35 41.05 -20.25
C VAL A 28 -2.96 39.86 -19.53
N ILE A 29 -3.20 40.02 -18.23
CA ILE A 29 -4.06 39.13 -17.50
C ILE A 29 -5.37 39.32 -18.25
N ALA A 30 -5.73 38.32 -19.05
CA ALA A 30 -7.03 38.28 -19.69
C ALA A 30 -8.01 38.44 -18.53
N GLN A 31 -8.70 39.59 -18.51
CA GLN A 31 -9.65 39.87 -17.46
C GLN A 31 -10.79 38.87 -17.69
N ASP A 32 -10.91 37.89 -16.80
CA ASP A 32 -11.98 36.92 -16.84
C ASP A 32 -13.33 37.64 -16.93
N ASN A 33 -13.92 37.62 -18.11
CA ASN A 33 -15.17 38.29 -18.38
C ASN A 33 -16.34 37.30 -18.33
N TYR A 34 -16.49 36.69 -17.16
CA TYR A 34 -17.62 35.79 -16.88
C TYR A 34 -18.44 36.28 -15.68
N THR A 35 -19.69 35.86 -15.64
CA THR A 35 -20.58 36.02 -14.50
C THR A 35 -21.06 34.65 -14.05
N VAL A 36 -21.29 34.47 -12.76
CA VAL A 36 -21.89 33.25 -12.20
C VAL A 36 -23.40 33.44 -12.13
N GLN A 37 -24.10 32.73 -12.98
CA GLN A 37 -25.55 32.85 -13.08
C GLN A 37 -26.28 32.03 -12.02
N ARG A 38 -25.82 30.80 -11.82
CA ARG A 38 -26.44 29.87 -10.90
C ARG A 38 -25.40 28.98 -10.24
N VAL A 39 -25.65 28.67 -8.98
CA VAL A 39 -24.97 27.59 -8.26
C VAL A 39 -26.03 26.72 -7.62
N ASP A 40 -25.99 25.42 -7.91
CA ASP A 40 -26.73 24.40 -7.18
C ASP A 40 -25.76 23.80 -6.15
N HIS A 41 -25.96 24.15 -4.89
CA HIS A 41 -25.13 23.74 -3.75
C HIS A 41 -25.81 22.58 -3.04
N GLU A 42 -25.35 21.37 -3.31
CA GLU A 42 -25.84 20.16 -2.67
C GLU A 42 -24.94 19.76 -1.51
N VAL A 43 -25.50 19.51 -0.36
CA VAL A 43 -24.78 18.97 0.82
C VAL A 43 -25.38 17.61 1.14
N GLU A 44 -24.65 16.56 0.79
CA GLU A 44 -25.07 15.19 1.03
C GLU A 44 -24.37 14.62 2.27
N VAL A 45 -25.15 14.09 3.22
CA VAL A 45 -24.62 13.31 4.35
C VAL A 45 -24.55 11.85 3.93
N MET A 46 -23.33 11.29 3.89
CA MET A 46 -23.13 9.87 3.59
C MET A 46 -23.49 8.98 4.77
N TYR A 47 -23.73 7.70 4.52
CA TYR A 47 -24.02 6.70 5.56
C TYR A 47 -22.99 6.69 6.69
N SER A 48 -21.71 6.92 6.39
CA SER A 48 -20.60 6.93 7.34
C SER A 48 -20.38 8.28 8.05
N GLY A 49 -21.27 9.24 7.83
CA GLY A 49 -21.27 10.55 8.50
C GLY A 49 -20.38 11.60 7.84
N GLN A 50 -19.59 11.28 6.82
CA GLN A 50 -18.90 12.29 6.01
C GLN A 50 -19.92 13.10 5.23
N ALA A 51 -19.63 14.39 4.99
CA ALA A 51 -20.44 15.24 4.15
C ALA A 51 -19.77 15.44 2.78
N VAL A 52 -20.56 15.33 1.73
CA VAL A 52 -20.17 15.66 0.36
C VAL A 52 -20.85 16.96 -0.02
N ILE A 53 -20.07 17.98 -0.35
CA ILE A 53 -20.58 19.22 -0.93
C ILE A 53 -20.36 19.15 -2.44
N ARG A 54 -21.41 19.33 -3.23
CA ARG A 54 -21.35 19.45 -4.68
C ARG A 54 -21.87 20.84 -5.09
N ASP A 55 -20.99 21.64 -5.65
CA ASP A 55 -21.32 22.93 -6.20
C ASP A 55 -21.38 22.83 -7.72
N THR A 56 -22.56 22.72 -8.31
CA THR A 56 -22.74 22.77 -9.77
C THR A 56 -22.90 24.21 -10.19
N ILE A 57 -21.92 24.71 -10.93
CA ILE A 57 -21.72 26.12 -11.23
C ILE A 57 -22.02 26.36 -12.71
N GLN A 58 -22.93 27.29 -12.97
CA GLN A 58 -23.25 27.76 -14.30
C GLN A 58 -22.67 29.15 -14.50
N VAL A 59 -21.75 29.28 -15.44
CA VAL A 59 -21.12 30.55 -15.82
C VAL A 59 -21.62 31.04 -17.17
N SER A 60 -21.66 32.37 -17.36
CA SER A 60 -21.92 33.00 -18.64
C SER A 60 -20.75 33.93 -18.98
N GLY A 61 -20.28 33.86 -20.22
CA GLY A 61 -19.09 34.55 -20.67
C GLY A 61 -17.90 33.61 -20.80
N GLN A 62 -16.70 34.17 -20.86
CA GLN A 62 -15.48 33.36 -21.07
C GLN A 62 -14.66 33.32 -19.78
N LEU A 63 -14.52 32.15 -19.23
CA LEU A 63 -13.62 31.84 -18.14
C LEU A 63 -12.29 31.36 -18.75
N THR A 64 -11.25 32.15 -18.66
CA THR A 64 -9.96 31.92 -19.33
C THR A 64 -8.84 31.50 -18.38
N GLY A 65 -9.11 31.48 -17.10
CA GLY A 65 -8.15 31.15 -16.06
C GLY A 65 -8.61 30.05 -15.12
N ASP A 66 -7.92 29.96 -14.00
CA ASP A 66 -8.31 29.06 -12.91
C ASP A 66 -9.57 29.59 -12.23
N PHE A 67 -10.46 28.68 -11.84
CA PHE A 67 -11.65 29.02 -11.05
C PHE A 67 -11.36 28.82 -9.56
N LEU A 68 -11.67 29.84 -8.76
CA LEU A 68 -11.48 29.82 -7.32
C LEU A 68 -12.85 29.70 -6.60
N ILE A 69 -12.95 28.71 -5.74
CA ILE A 69 -14.10 28.44 -4.90
C ILE A 69 -13.62 28.10 -3.49
N GLY A 70 -14.44 28.33 -2.48
CA GLY A 70 -14.11 27.94 -1.12
C GLY A 70 -15.31 28.03 -0.19
N PHE A 71 -15.00 28.01 1.08
CA PHE A 71 -15.95 28.10 2.18
C PHE A 71 -15.23 28.63 3.43
N PRO A 72 -15.96 28.98 4.52
CA PRO A 72 -15.36 29.43 5.76
C PRO A 72 -14.22 28.53 6.25
N SER A 73 -13.09 29.13 6.64
CA SER A 73 -11.87 28.38 7.01
C SER A 73 -12.07 27.39 8.17
N LYS A 74 -13.12 27.57 8.99
CA LYS A 74 -13.46 26.62 10.04
C LYS A 74 -13.81 25.22 9.52
N TYR A 75 -14.18 25.09 8.25
CA TYR A 75 -14.47 23.81 7.58
C TYR A 75 -13.28 23.30 6.74
N GLY A 76 -12.18 24.04 6.73
CA GLY A 76 -11.00 23.75 5.91
C GLY A 76 -9.94 22.88 6.60
N GLY A 77 -8.80 22.73 5.94
CA GLY A 77 -7.65 22.02 6.49
C GLY A 77 -7.91 20.55 6.72
N ALA A 78 -7.83 20.10 7.97
CA ALA A 78 -8.01 18.69 8.34
C ALA A 78 -9.43 18.15 8.11
N TYR A 79 -10.41 19.02 7.91
CA TYR A 79 -11.78 18.59 7.62
C TYR A 79 -12.00 18.26 6.14
N VAL A 80 -11.13 18.69 5.23
CA VAL A 80 -11.26 18.42 3.80
C VAL A 80 -10.39 17.24 3.41
N TYR A 81 -11.02 16.14 3.05
CA TYR A 81 -10.32 14.94 2.61
C TYR A 81 -9.94 15.00 1.14
N LYS A 82 -10.85 15.45 0.28
CA LYS A 82 -10.62 15.50 -1.16
C LYS A 82 -11.44 16.62 -1.82
N GLY A 83 -10.92 17.14 -2.93
CA GLY A 83 -11.63 18.02 -3.85
C GLY A 83 -11.57 17.44 -5.25
N ILE A 84 -12.69 17.43 -5.97
CA ILE A 84 -12.86 16.87 -7.30
C ILE A 84 -13.64 17.87 -8.13
N ALA A 85 -13.27 18.05 -9.40
CA ALA A 85 -14.04 18.87 -10.33
C ALA A 85 -14.26 18.11 -11.65
N TYR A 86 -15.46 18.23 -12.20
CA TYR A 86 -15.85 17.54 -13.43
C TYR A 86 -16.95 18.32 -14.17
N ASP A 87 -17.12 18.04 -15.48
CA ASP A 87 -18.21 18.59 -16.29
C ASP A 87 -19.37 17.59 -16.49
N GLU A 88 -20.34 18.00 -17.28
CA GLU A 88 -21.50 17.17 -17.62
C GLU A 88 -21.15 15.90 -18.44
N ASP A 89 -20.00 15.91 -19.11
CA ASP A 89 -19.47 14.76 -19.87
C ASP A 89 -18.56 13.86 -19.03
N ASN A 90 -18.46 14.12 -17.72
CA ASN A 90 -17.60 13.41 -16.77
C ASN A 90 -16.08 13.57 -17.04
N ASN A 91 -15.66 14.64 -17.68
CA ASN A 91 -14.25 14.99 -17.77
C ASN A 91 -13.79 15.62 -16.46
N PHE A 92 -12.68 15.12 -15.90
CA PHE A 92 -12.12 15.61 -14.63
C PHE A 92 -11.13 16.75 -14.85
N PHE A 93 -11.20 17.70 -13.94
CA PHE A 93 -10.30 18.85 -13.90
C PHE A 93 -9.42 18.80 -12.66
N PRO A 94 -8.13 19.21 -12.78
CA PRO A 94 -7.23 19.28 -11.64
C PRO A 94 -7.72 20.26 -10.58
N VAL A 95 -7.78 19.80 -9.32
CA VAL A 95 -8.14 20.63 -8.16
C VAL A 95 -6.96 20.75 -7.22
N SER A 96 -6.62 21.99 -6.83
CA SER A 96 -5.62 22.28 -5.81
C SER A 96 -6.33 22.79 -4.56
N LEU A 97 -6.21 22.09 -3.45
CA LEU A 97 -6.81 22.43 -2.16
C LEU A 97 -5.89 23.36 -1.34
N GLY A 98 -6.48 24.10 -0.39
CA GLY A 98 -5.75 24.95 0.54
C GLY A 98 -5.19 26.23 -0.11
N VAL A 99 -5.74 26.64 -1.24
CA VAL A 99 -5.38 27.89 -1.91
C VAL A 99 -5.97 29.07 -1.14
N GLN A 100 -5.17 30.13 -0.94
CA GLN A 100 -5.65 31.32 -0.30
C GLN A 100 -6.55 32.11 -1.27
N LEU A 101 -7.78 32.41 -0.83
CA LEU A 101 -8.65 33.35 -1.54
C LEU A 101 -8.19 34.78 -1.30
N ALA A 102 -8.66 35.74 -2.11
CA ALA A 102 -8.29 37.14 -1.98
C ALA A 102 -8.71 37.74 -0.62
N GLU A 103 -9.77 37.25 -0.03
CA GLU A 103 -10.26 37.65 1.30
C GLU A 103 -9.77 36.66 2.37
N PRO A 104 -9.36 37.13 3.56
CA PRO A 104 -8.97 36.26 4.66
C PRO A 104 -10.18 35.57 5.29
N GLY A 105 -9.95 34.42 5.94
CA GLY A 105 -11.00 33.68 6.66
C GLY A 105 -11.68 32.56 5.84
N PHE A 106 -11.18 32.32 4.63
CA PHE A 106 -11.69 31.26 3.76
C PHE A 106 -10.63 30.18 3.51
N TYR A 107 -11.10 28.96 3.38
CA TYR A 107 -10.36 27.86 2.80
C TYR A 107 -10.74 27.75 1.33
N GLY A 108 -9.78 27.90 0.45
CA GLY A 108 -10.02 27.92 -0.99
C GLY A 108 -9.54 26.67 -1.70
N ALA A 109 -10.17 26.42 -2.84
CA ALA A 109 -9.77 25.46 -3.83
C ALA A 109 -9.66 26.14 -5.19
N LYS A 110 -8.72 25.67 -6.00
CA LYS A 110 -8.46 26.15 -7.34
C LYS A 110 -8.73 25.02 -8.32
N VAL A 111 -9.61 25.25 -9.27
CA VAL A 111 -9.88 24.34 -10.40
C VAL A 111 -9.17 24.87 -11.62
N SER A 112 -8.37 24.06 -12.28
CA SER A 112 -7.63 24.44 -13.49
C SER A 112 -8.25 23.77 -14.72
N PHE A 113 -8.49 24.57 -15.77
CA PHE A 113 -9.09 24.11 -17.02
C PHE A 113 -8.06 24.15 -18.16
N PRO A 114 -7.32 23.06 -18.43
CA PRO A 114 -6.23 23.05 -19.43
C PRO A 114 -6.71 23.32 -20.86
N GLU A 115 -7.92 22.91 -21.21
CA GLU A 115 -8.50 23.04 -22.55
C GLU A 115 -9.59 24.11 -22.64
N GLY A 116 -9.72 24.95 -21.59
CA GLY A 116 -10.77 25.96 -21.45
C GLY A 116 -11.91 25.48 -20.54
N ALA A 117 -12.55 26.42 -19.86
CA ALA A 117 -13.60 26.11 -18.92
C ALA A 117 -14.94 25.84 -19.61
N PRO A 118 -15.67 24.77 -19.24
CA PRO A 118 -17.04 24.55 -19.68
C PRO A 118 -17.97 25.60 -19.06
N GLN A 119 -19.16 25.77 -19.64
CA GLN A 119 -20.15 26.69 -19.08
C GLN A 119 -20.84 26.15 -17.83
N VAL A 120 -20.89 24.82 -17.68
CA VAL A 120 -21.42 24.12 -16.51
C VAL A 120 -20.37 23.13 -16.04
N PHE A 121 -20.02 23.19 -14.77
CA PHE A 121 -19.13 22.23 -14.13
C PHE A 121 -19.45 22.10 -12.66
N THR A 122 -19.10 20.98 -12.08
CA THR A 122 -19.31 20.68 -10.65
C THR A 122 -17.97 20.64 -9.93
N VAL A 123 -17.89 21.30 -8.79
CA VAL A 123 -16.79 21.19 -7.84
C VAL A 123 -17.32 20.51 -6.59
N ALA A 124 -16.72 19.37 -6.26
CA ALA A 124 -17.17 18.59 -5.12
C ALA A 124 -16.07 18.48 -4.05
N PHE A 125 -16.47 18.56 -2.79
CA PHE A 125 -15.60 18.43 -1.63
C PHE A 125 -16.11 17.31 -0.73
N ILE A 126 -15.20 16.49 -0.24
CA ILE A 126 -15.52 15.47 0.75
C ILE A 126 -14.98 15.93 2.09
N LEU A 127 -15.91 16.13 3.03
CA LEU A 127 -15.61 16.63 4.36
C LEU A 127 -15.66 15.50 5.40
N SER A 128 -14.85 15.66 6.43
CA SER A 128 -14.76 14.76 7.57
C SER A 128 -16.08 14.61 8.33
N ASN A 129 -16.37 13.41 8.80
CA ASN A 129 -17.47 13.12 9.72
C ASN A 129 -17.32 13.76 11.11
N SER A 130 -16.16 14.34 11.43
CA SER A 130 -15.99 15.13 12.66
C SER A 130 -16.77 16.46 12.67
N LEU A 131 -17.33 16.89 11.52
CA LEU A 131 -18.30 17.98 11.43
C LEU A 131 -19.72 17.54 11.81
N LEU A 132 -19.97 16.23 11.91
CA LEU A 132 -21.23 15.65 12.33
C LEU A 132 -21.12 15.18 13.77
N SER A 133 -22.03 15.65 14.63
CA SER A 133 -22.16 15.18 16.01
C SER A 133 -23.47 14.41 16.19
N GLN A 134 -23.46 13.42 17.08
CA GLN A 134 -24.63 12.64 17.44
C GLN A 134 -24.92 12.82 18.93
N GLU A 135 -26.17 12.97 19.29
CA GLU A 135 -26.56 12.99 20.71
C GLU A 135 -26.38 11.61 21.36
N SER A 136 -25.88 11.59 22.60
CA SER A 136 -25.57 10.36 23.34
C SER A 136 -26.77 9.46 23.63
N ALA A 137 -27.97 9.94 23.45
CA ALA A 137 -29.20 9.20 23.68
C ALA A 137 -30.19 9.42 22.53
N GLY A 138 -29.93 8.78 21.39
CA GLY A 138 -30.89 8.82 20.29
C GLY A 138 -30.25 8.90 18.90
N ASN A 139 -31.11 9.01 17.91
CA ASN A 139 -30.75 9.11 16.49
C ASN A 139 -30.86 10.57 16.00
N VAL A 140 -30.49 11.52 16.83
CA VAL A 140 -30.47 12.95 16.50
C VAL A 140 -29.02 13.34 16.21
N PHE A 141 -28.84 13.98 15.07
CA PHE A 141 -27.55 14.40 14.55
C PHE A 141 -27.55 15.89 14.30
N THR A 142 -26.38 16.51 14.44
CA THR A 142 -26.16 17.90 14.07
C THR A 142 -24.92 17.99 13.20
N LEU A 143 -25.11 18.42 11.94
CA LEU A 143 -24.02 18.68 10.99
C LEU A 143 -23.73 20.18 10.96
N ASP A 144 -22.46 20.56 11.13
CA ASP A 144 -21.95 21.91 10.91
C ASP A 144 -21.39 22.00 9.48
N PHE A 145 -21.91 22.93 8.67
CA PHE A 145 -21.58 23.01 7.22
C PHE A 145 -21.65 24.45 6.70
N PRO A 146 -21.03 24.76 5.54
CA PRO A 146 -21.22 26.05 4.87
C PRO A 146 -22.59 26.06 4.19
N ALA A 147 -23.44 27.05 4.51
CA ALA A 147 -24.78 27.17 3.91
C ALA A 147 -24.74 27.55 2.43
N TYR A 148 -23.66 28.20 1.99
CA TYR A 148 -23.44 28.64 0.62
C TYR A 148 -21.95 28.55 0.27
N PRO A 149 -21.62 28.35 -1.01
CA PRO A 149 -20.23 28.40 -1.48
C PRO A 149 -19.69 29.83 -1.41
N SER A 150 -18.40 29.97 -1.17
CA SER A 150 -17.69 31.25 -1.20
C SER A 150 -16.98 31.39 -2.53
N LEU A 151 -17.49 32.22 -3.43
CA LEU A 151 -16.92 32.48 -4.75
C LEU A 151 -16.25 33.85 -4.80
N THR A 152 -15.34 34.05 -5.74
CA THR A 152 -14.67 35.33 -5.97
C THR A 152 -15.56 36.37 -6.69
N LYS A 153 -16.71 35.94 -7.20
CA LYS A 153 -17.72 36.77 -7.86
C LYS A 153 -19.10 36.57 -7.24
N GLU A 154 -19.96 37.55 -7.43
CA GLU A 154 -21.37 37.45 -7.04
C GLU A 154 -22.07 36.34 -7.84
N VAL A 155 -22.99 35.61 -7.17
CA VAL A 155 -23.83 34.59 -7.76
C VAL A 155 -25.26 35.12 -7.87
N ALA A 156 -25.82 35.15 -9.06
CA ALA A 156 -27.18 35.66 -9.25
C ALA A 156 -28.23 34.83 -8.53
N TYR A 157 -28.08 33.50 -8.51
CA TYR A 157 -28.98 32.58 -7.84
C TYR A 157 -28.24 31.38 -7.29
N CYS A 158 -28.38 31.12 -5.99
CA CYS A 158 -27.84 29.95 -5.33
C CYS A 158 -28.98 29.13 -4.73
N ASN A 159 -29.14 27.89 -5.19
CA ASN A 159 -30.05 26.90 -4.63
C ASN A 159 -29.28 25.96 -3.73
N VAL A 160 -29.80 25.63 -2.56
CA VAL A 160 -29.18 24.73 -1.58
C VAL A 160 -30.09 23.56 -1.32
N GLU A 161 -29.55 22.37 -1.42
CA GLU A 161 -30.27 21.12 -1.13
C GLU A 161 -29.45 20.26 -0.16
N LEU A 162 -30.12 19.78 0.90
CA LEU A 162 -29.57 18.85 1.87
C LEU A 162 -30.09 17.44 1.56
N VAL A 163 -29.16 16.52 1.29
CA VAL A 163 -29.47 15.13 0.97
C VAL A 163 -29.03 14.23 2.12
N PHE A 164 -29.89 13.32 2.53
CA PHE A 164 -29.65 12.41 3.65
C PHE A 164 -29.77 10.96 3.20
N PRO A 165 -29.11 9.99 3.91
CA PRO A 165 -29.19 8.56 3.59
C PRO A 165 -30.62 7.98 3.64
N ALA A 166 -31.50 8.63 4.41
CA ALA A 166 -32.93 8.35 4.45
C ALA A 166 -33.69 9.67 4.73
N THR A 167 -34.98 9.71 4.47
CA THR A 167 -35.80 10.91 4.74
C THR A 167 -35.87 11.16 6.24
N PRO A 168 -35.34 12.28 6.74
CA PRO A 168 -35.42 12.61 8.17
C PRO A 168 -36.83 13.02 8.54
N PRO A 169 -37.44 12.46 9.63
CA PRO A 169 -38.76 12.87 10.09
C PRO A 169 -38.77 14.27 10.71
N ILE A 170 -37.64 14.74 11.22
CA ILE A 170 -37.44 16.07 11.79
C ILE A 170 -36.17 16.66 11.20
N ILE A 171 -36.26 17.90 10.73
CA ILE A 171 -35.11 18.65 10.22
C ILE A 171 -35.26 20.13 10.62
N THR A 172 -34.17 20.72 11.11
CA THR A 172 -34.06 22.14 11.40
C THR A 172 -32.71 22.64 10.95
N VAL A 173 -32.71 23.59 10.03
CA VAL A 173 -31.51 24.25 9.53
C VAL A 173 -31.41 25.61 10.18
N THR A 174 -30.33 25.86 10.92
CA THR A 174 -30.02 27.15 11.53
C THR A 174 -28.90 27.82 10.76
N LYS A 175 -29.14 29.00 10.26
CA LYS A 175 -28.21 29.83 9.50
C LYS A 175 -28.30 31.27 9.91
N ASP A 176 -27.37 32.13 9.47
CA ASP A 176 -27.34 33.54 9.84
C ASP A 176 -28.65 34.31 9.50
N ASP A 177 -29.36 33.87 8.46
CA ASP A 177 -30.62 34.46 7.99
C ASP A 177 -31.87 33.94 8.76
N GLY A 178 -31.70 33.05 9.75
CA GLY A 178 -32.77 32.42 10.53
C GLY A 178 -32.89 30.92 10.33
N GLU A 179 -33.95 30.35 10.88
CA GLU A 179 -34.22 28.90 10.86
C GLU A 179 -35.17 28.52 9.73
N VAL A 180 -34.93 27.34 9.12
CA VAL A 180 -35.82 26.72 8.14
C VAL A 180 -36.00 25.24 8.49
N SER A 181 -37.22 24.75 8.30
CA SER A 181 -37.59 23.35 8.59
C SER A 181 -37.75 22.54 7.30
N THR A 182 -36.97 22.85 6.29
CA THR A 182 -36.95 22.16 4.99
C THR A 182 -35.52 21.78 4.62
N ASN A 183 -35.38 20.77 3.79
CA ASN A 183 -34.08 20.33 3.29
C ASN A 183 -33.58 21.17 2.11
N ASN A 184 -34.35 22.14 1.61
CA ASN A 184 -33.95 23.05 0.57
C ASN A 184 -34.31 24.49 0.86
N PHE A 185 -33.41 25.38 0.42
CA PHE A 185 -33.56 26.83 0.52
C PHE A 185 -32.74 27.49 -0.57
N PHE A 186 -32.93 28.78 -0.81
CA PHE A 186 -32.21 29.49 -1.84
C PHE A 186 -31.84 30.91 -1.41
N LYS A 187 -30.90 31.51 -2.13
CA LYS A 187 -30.51 32.91 -1.99
C LYS A 187 -30.24 33.52 -3.36
N SER A 188 -30.88 34.67 -3.61
CA SER A 188 -30.59 35.46 -4.80
C SER A 188 -29.54 36.53 -4.49
N ASN A 189 -28.72 36.89 -5.48
CA ASN A 189 -27.66 37.89 -5.36
C ASN A 189 -26.71 37.58 -4.19
N LEU A 190 -26.16 36.36 -4.19
CA LEU A 190 -25.20 35.93 -3.18
C LEU A 190 -23.90 36.71 -3.39
N PRO A 191 -23.43 37.53 -2.44
CA PRO A 191 -22.23 38.36 -2.59
C PRO A 191 -20.97 37.51 -2.82
N ALA A 192 -19.97 38.06 -3.45
CA ALA A 192 -18.64 37.48 -3.46
C ALA A 192 -18.11 37.28 -2.02
N PHE A 193 -17.30 36.28 -1.80
CA PHE A 193 -16.71 35.94 -0.50
C PHE A 193 -17.74 35.81 0.62
N THR A 194 -18.89 35.17 0.33
CA THR A 194 -19.92 34.92 1.34
C THR A 194 -19.39 34.04 2.46
N TYR A 195 -19.42 34.54 3.69
CA TYR A 195 -19.10 33.78 4.91
C TYR A 195 -20.41 33.35 5.57
N SER A 196 -20.78 32.09 5.44
CA SER A 196 -22.10 31.62 5.86
C SER A 196 -22.03 30.27 6.57
N PRO A 197 -21.59 30.23 7.83
CA PRO A 197 -21.70 29.02 8.64
C PRO A 197 -23.17 28.68 8.91
N ALA A 198 -23.47 27.39 8.90
CA ALA A 198 -24.77 26.88 9.23
C ALA A 198 -24.67 25.57 9.98
N SER A 199 -25.76 25.19 10.66
CA SER A 199 -25.91 23.87 11.23
C SER A 199 -27.27 23.28 10.86
N VAL A 200 -27.32 21.98 10.65
CA VAL A 200 -28.58 21.25 10.49
C VAL A 200 -28.72 20.20 11.58
N THR A 201 -29.81 20.27 12.33
CA THR A 201 -30.19 19.23 13.30
C THR A 201 -31.29 18.38 12.69
N PHE A 202 -31.10 17.08 12.66
CA PHE A 202 -32.04 16.15 12.05
C PHE A 202 -32.05 14.82 12.79
N SER A 203 -33.17 14.12 12.73
CA SER A 203 -33.31 12.76 13.27
C SER A 203 -33.30 11.74 12.15
N MET A 204 -32.71 10.57 12.40
CA MET A 204 -32.60 9.50 11.39
C MET A 204 -33.16 8.18 11.92
N PRO A 205 -33.72 7.32 11.06
CA PRO A 205 -34.00 5.94 11.44
C PRO A 205 -32.76 5.21 11.90
N THR A 206 -32.90 4.32 12.88
CA THR A 206 -31.76 3.52 13.39
C THR A 206 -31.08 2.72 12.27
N GLY A 207 -29.75 2.81 12.19
CA GLY A 207 -28.95 2.11 11.19
C GLY A 207 -28.94 2.75 9.80
N SER A 208 -29.60 3.92 9.63
CA SER A 208 -29.56 4.66 8.35
C SER A 208 -28.32 5.55 8.22
N LEU A 209 -27.74 5.94 9.34
CA LEU A 209 -26.57 6.80 9.45
C LEU A 209 -25.75 6.37 10.66
N GLU A 210 -24.46 6.15 10.45
CA GLU A 210 -23.51 5.77 11.49
C GLU A 210 -22.25 6.61 11.35
N ILE A 211 -21.69 7.09 12.45
CA ILE A 211 -20.43 7.87 12.39
C ILE A 211 -19.28 6.88 12.46
N ILE A 212 -18.76 6.48 11.31
CA ILE A 212 -17.69 5.50 11.19
C ILE A 212 -16.59 5.96 10.24
N ASP A 213 -15.38 5.49 10.48
CA ASP A 213 -14.26 5.60 9.54
C ASP A 213 -13.92 4.22 8.98
N ILE A 214 -13.75 4.15 7.66
CA ILE A 214 -13.22 2.97 7.00
C ILE A 214 -11.76 3.26 6.62
N LYS A 215 -10.86 2.79 7.47
CA LYS A 215 -9.41 3.05 7.33
C LYS A 215 -8.78 2.29 6.18
N GLU A 216 -9.28 1.10 5.91
CA GLU A 216 -8.74 0.23 4.88
C GLU A 216 -9.84 -0.65 4.29
N LEU A 217 -9.85 -0.75 2.97
CA LEU A 217 -10.58 -1.74 2.21
C LEU A 217 -9.59 -2.58 1.40
N THR A 218 -9.50 -3.86 1.69
CA THR A 218 -8.71 -4.79 0.89
C THR A 218 -9.65 -5.74 0.15
N ARG A 219 -9.73 -5.59 -1.17
CA ARG A 219 -10.46 -6.50 -2.07
C ARG A 219 -9.48 -7.49 -2.69
N GLN A 220 -9.75 -8.76 -2.53
CA GLN A 220 -9.01 -9.83 -3.18
C GLN A 220 -9.93 -10.57 -4.16
N ILE A 221 -9.54 -10.65 -5.42
CA ILE A 221 -10.26 -11.36 -6.47
C ILE A 221 -9.39 -12.53 -6.93
N THR A 222 -9.88 -13.74 -6.74
CA THR A 222 -9.18 -14.98 -7.09
C THR A 222 -9.92 -15.68 -8.22
N ILE A 223 -9.21 -16.01 -9.28
CA ILE A 223 -9.75 -16.70 -10.44
C ILE A 223 -9.23 -18.13 -10.44
N SER A 224 -10.16 -19.09 -10.45
CA SER A 224 -9.81 -20.51 -10.53
C SER A 224 -9.33 -20.90 -11.93
N PRO A 225 -8.62 -22.05 -12.08
CA PRO A 225 -8.29 -22.59 -13.40
C PRO A 225 -9.49 -22.91 -14.29
N ALA A 226 -10.67 -23.10 -13.70
CA ALA A 226 -11.93 -23.33 -14.42
C ALA A 226 -12.63 -22.03 -14.83
N GLY A 227 -12.11 -20.87 -14.40
CA GLY A 227 -12.71 -19.55 -14.66
C GLY A 227 -13.65 -19.06 -13.56
N ASP A 228 -13.89 -19.86 -12.50
CA ASP A 228 -14.72 -19.40 -11.38
C ASP A 228 -14.01 -18.26 -10.64
N THR A 229 -14.77 -17.24 -10.31
CA THR A 229 -14.22 -16.04 -9.68
C THR A 229 -14.78 -15.90 -8.26
N ALA A 230 -13.90 -15.94 -7.27
CA ALA A 230 -14.23 -15.66 -5.87
C ALA A 230 -13.65 -14.30 -5.47
N ALA A 231 -14.40 -13.54 -4.69
CA ALA A 231 -13.98 -12.25 -4.16
C ALA A 231 -14.13 -12.20 -2.65
N SER A 232 -13.25 -11.45 -2.02
CA SER A 232 -13.25 -11.21 -0.58
C SER A 232 -12.94 -9.73 -0.35
N ASP A 233 -13.87 -9.01 0.28
CA ASP A 233 -13.74 -7.60 0.65
C ASP A 233 -13.55 -7.51 2.16
N MET A 234 -12.38 -7.10 2.60
CA MET A 234 -12.06 -6.90 4.01
C MET A 234 -12.07 -5.40 4.34
N TYR A 235 -12.92 -5.03 5.27
CA TYR A 235 -13.09 -3.67 5.77
C TYR A 235 -12.49 -3.54 7.16
N ARG A 236 -11.66 -2.54 7.38
CA ARG A 236 -11.19 -2.12 8.70
C ARG A 236 -11.94 -0.86 9.12
N ILE A 237 -12.84 -1.00 10.09
CA ILE A 237 -13.82 0.00 10.45
C ILE A 237 -13.58 0.47 11.89
N THR A 238 -13.67 1.78 12.12
CA THR A 238 -13.60 2.40 13.44
C THR A 238 -14.94 3.09 13.74
N ASN A 239 -15.49 2.88 14.93
CA ASN A 239 -16.69 3.56 15.39
C ASN A 239 -16.33 4.90 16.01
N ASN A 240 -16.68 5.99 15.35
CA ASN A 240 -16.50 7.36 15.86
C ASN A 240 -17.80 7.92 16.49
N SER A 241 -18.89 7.12 16.51
CA SER A 241 -20.13 7.48 17.18
C SER A 241 -19.96 7.42 18.71
N PRO A 242 -20.62 8.28 19.48
CA PRO A 242 -20.72 8.15 20.92
C PRO A 242 -21.56 6.94 21.38
N ASN A 243 -22.27 6.31 20.45
CA ASN A 243 -23.13 5.16 20.68
C ASN A 243 -22.49 3.85 20.21
N THR A 244 -22.98 2.73 20.75
CA THR A 244 -22.55 1.41 20.33
C THR A 244 -23.22 1.02 19.01
N LEU A 245 -22.47 0.40 18.09
CA LEU A 245 -22.98 -0.10 16.82
C LEU A 245 -23.23 -1.61 16.90
N GLY A 246 -24.42 -2.03 16.48
CA GLY A 246 -24.82 -3.43 16.42
C GLY A 246 -24.87 -4.01 15.00
N SER A 247 -24.86 -3.15 13.99
CA SER A 247 -24.88 -3.56 12.58
C SER A 247 -24.17 -2.54 11.70
N LEU A 248 -23.74 -2.98 10.52
CA LEU A 248 -23.03 -2.17 9.53
C LEU A 248 -23.61 -2.40 8.12
N LYS A 249 -23.71 -1.33 7.33
CA LYS A 249 -24.09 -1.40 5.91
C LYS A 249 -22.82 -1.56 5.06
N ILE A 250 -22.80 -2.58 4.21
CA ILE A 250 -21.75 -2.78 3.22
C ILE A 250 -22.33 -2.95 1.82
N GLY A 251 -21.58 -2.57 0.80
CA GLY A 251 -21.92 -2.77 -0.61
C GLY A 251 -21.18 -3.98 -1.19
N VAL A 252 -21.91 -4.85 -1.90
CA VAL A 252 -21.31 -5.91 -2.72
C VAL A 252 -21.81 -5.78 -4.16
N PRO A 253 -21.06 -6.23 -5.18
CA PRO A 253 -21.56 -6.20 -6.56
C PRO A 253 -22.92 -6.88 -6.67
N ARG A 254 -23.83 -6.32 -7.45
CA ARG A 254 -25.19 -6.87 -7.62
C ARG A 254 -25.20 -8.30 -8.17
N VAL A 255 -24.21 -8.60 -9.02
CA VAL A 255 -24.00 -9.93 -9.61
C VAL A 255 -23.40 -10.95 -8.64
N ALA A 256 -23.00 -10.54 -7.44
CA ALA A 256 -22.42 -11.43 -6.45
C ALA A 256 -23.45 -12.45 -5.93
N SER A 257 -23.04 -13.70 -5.85
CA SER A 257 -23.78 -14.82 -5.25
C SER A 257 -23.04 -15.35 -4.01
N ASP A 258 -23.73 -16.18 -3.22
CA ASP A 258 -23.16 -16.86 -2.05
C ASP A 258 -22.45 -15.93 -1.05
N VAL A 259 -23.06 -14.77 -0.78
CA VAL A 259 -22.44 -13.75 0.08
C VAL A 259 -22.45 -14.20 1.53
N VAL A 260 -21.26 -14.26 2.12
CA VAL A 260 -21.03 -14.60 3.53
C VAL A 260 -20.22 -13.50 4.18
N ALA A 261 -20.74 -12.89 5.25
CA ALA A 261 -19.99 -11.95 6.06
C ALA A 261 -19.36 -12.65 7.26
N ARG A 262 -18.12 -12.29 7.59
CA ARG A 262 -17.36 -12.82 8.73
C ARG A 262 -16.76 -11.68 9.55
N ASP A 263 -16.65 -11.91 10.85
CA ASP A 263 -15.90 -11.03 11.74
C ASP A 263 -14.38 -11.34 11.74
N GLU A 264 -13.64 -10.60 12.54
CA GLU A 264 -12.18 -10.75 12.71
C GLU A 264 -11.74 -12.14 13.21
N PHE A 265 -12.66 -12.91 13.82
CA PHE A 265 -12.43 -14.27 14.31
C PHE A 265 -12.89 -15.35 13.30
N GLY A 266 -13.39 -14.95 12.12
CA GLY A 266 -13.90 -15.84 11.09
C GLY A 266 -15.31 -16.40 11.36
N ARG A 267 -16.05 -15.87 12.37
CA ARG A 267 -17.44 -16.27 12.65
C ARG A 267 -18.36 -15.69 11.58
N ILE A 268 -19.31 -16.50 11.12
CA ILE A 268 -20.31 -16.08 10.15
C ILE A 268 -21.30 -15.15 10.84
N LEU A 269 -21.53 -14.01 10.20
CA LEU A 269 -22.46 -12.97 10.64
C LEU A 269 -23.77 -13.06 9.87
N THR A 270 -24.86 -12.64 10.50
CA THR A 270 -26.17 -12.54 9.85
C THR A 270 -26.20 -11.35 8.91
N THR A 271 -26.64 -11.60 7.69
CA THR A 271 -26.79 -10.57 6.66
C THR A 271 -28.23 -10.46 6.20
N SER A 272 -28.70 -9.23 5.94
CA SER A 272 -29.98 -8.97 5.29
C SER A 272 -29.82 -7.92 4.19
N THR A 273 -30.57 -8.05 3.09
CA THR A 273 -30.52 -7.08 2.01
C THR A 273 -31.32 -5.84 2.38
N LEU A 274 -30.72 -4.66 2.28
CA LEU A 274 -31.36 -3.36 2.52
C LEU A 274 -31.94 -2.78 1.23
N SER A 275 -31.11 -2.62 0.20
CA SER A 275 -31.46 -2.01 -1.07
C SER A 275 -30.53 -2.52 -2.16
N SER A 276 -30.85 -2.20 -3.42
CA SER A 276 -30.00 -2.51 -4.57
C SER A 276 -30.01 -1.33 -5.53
N SER A 277 -28.83 -0.90 -5.97
CA SER A 277 -28.64 0.02 -7.09
C SER A 277 -28.50 -0.75 -8.42
N SER A 278 -28.13 -0.06 -9.49
CA SER A 278 -27.83 -0.68 -10.77
C SER A 278 -26.72 -1.73 -10.66
N ASN A 279 -25.65 -1.41 -9.93
CA ASN A 279 -24.41 -2.19 -9.87
C ASN A 279 -24.14 -2.81 -8.50
N THR A 280 -24.74 -2.28 -7.42
CA THR A 280 -24.43 -2.67 -6.04
C THR A 280 -25.67 -3.12 -5.29
N ARG A 281 -25.52 -4.16 -4.49
CA ARG A 281 -26.47 -4.62 -3.49
C ARG A 281 -25.95 -4.27 -2.10
N PHE A 282 -26.74 -3.48 -1.36
CA PHE A 282 -26.39 -3.10 0.01
C PHE A 282 -26.93 -4.13 1.00
N LEU A 283 -26.06 -4.54 1.90
CA LEU A 283 -26.34 -5.52 2.93
C LEU A 283 -26.20 -4.87 4.31
N ASN A 284 -27.13 -5.17 5.21
CA ASN A 284 -26.96 -4.94 6.62
C ASN A 284 -26.33 -6.17 7.25
N VAL A 285 -25.18 -6.00 7.88
CA VAL A 285 -24.45 -7.06 8.57
C VAL A 285 -24.61 -6.85 10.06
N THR A 286 -25.25 -7.80 10.75
CA THR A 286 -25.39 -7.76 12.21
C THR A 286 -24.11 -8.26 12.84
N LEU A 287 -23.49 -7.43 13.69
CA LEU A 287 -22.25 -7.76 14.38
C LEU A 287 -22.47 -8.82 15.48
N ALA A 288 -21.51 -9.70 15.68
CA ALA A 288 -21.58 -10.73 16.74
C ALA A 288 -21.45 -10.12 18.15
N SER A 289 -20.85 -8.97 18.28
CA SER A 289 -20.76 -8.15 19.49
C SER A 289 -20.87 -6.68 19.12
N PHE A 290 -21.43 -5.89 20.02
CA PHE A 290 -21.49 -4.44 19.83
C PHE A 290 -20.11 -3.83 19.70
N MET A 291 -19.98 -2.91 18.79
CA MET A 291 -18.78 -2.10 18.58
C MET A 291 -18.89 -0.83 19.41
N TYR A 292 -18.09 -0.71 20.45
CA TYR A 292 -18.10 0.45 21.36
C TYR A 292 -17.47 1.69 20.70
N PRO A 293 -17.76 2.90 21.23
CA PRO A 293 -17.08 4.12 20.79
C PRO A 293 -15.55 3.96 20.74
N ASP A 294 -14.90 4.57 19.76
CA ASP A 294 -13.45 4.56 19.54
C ASP A 294 -12.81 3.17 19.37
N THR A 295 -13.62 2.13 19.17
CA THR A 295 -13.09 0.79 18.88
C THR A 295 -13.09 0.49 17.38
N SER A 296 -12.16 -0.37 16.97
CA SER A 296 -12.04 -0.82 15.58
C SER A 296 -12.31 -2.31 15.47
N THR A 297 -12.91 -2.72 14.37
CA THR A 297 -13.12 -4.14 14.01
C THR A 297 -12.78 -4.39 12.54
N THR A 298 -12.61 -5.65 12.20
CA THR A 298 -12.45 -6.08 10.81
C THR A 298 -13.66 -6.91 10.40
N LEU A 299 -14.25 -6.53 9.27
CA LEU A 299 -15.37 -7.22 8.65
C LEU A 299 -14.92 -7.74 7.27
N THR A 300 -15.17 -9.01 6.98
CA THR A 300 -14.86 -9.62 5.69
C THR A 300 -16.14 -10.10 5.00
N ALA A 301 -16.38 -9.66 3.78
CA ALA A 301 -17.46 -10.16 2.92
C ALA A 301 -16.86 -11.04 1.83
N GLU A 302 -17.20 -12.33 1.85
CA GLU A 302 -16.81 -13.32 0.84
C GLU A 302 -17.99 -13.56 -0.09
N TYR A 303 -17.74 -13.64 -1.40
CA TYR A 303 -18.79 -13.89 -2.40
C TYR A 303 -18.22 -14.44 -3.70
N THR A 304 -19.10 -14.99 -4.54
CA THR A 304 -18.76 -15.50 -5.87
C THR A 304 -19.21 -14.50 -6.93
N LEU A 305 -18.36 -14.24 -7.92
CA LEU A 305 -18.66 -13.44 -9.10
C LEU A 305 -18.92 -14.34 -10.31
N PRO A 306 -19.56 -13.82 -11.37
CA PRO A 306 -19.70 -14.57 -12.61
C PRO A 306 -18.35 -15.08 -13.14
N SER A 307 -18.35 -16.30 -13.69
CA SER A 307 -17.14 -16.91 -14.23
C SER A 307 -16.62 -16.15 -15.46
N VAL A 308 -15.30 -16.13 -15.59
CA VAL A 308 -14.60 -15.51 -16.71
C VAL A 308 -14.79 -16.34 -17.98
N SER A 309 -15.00 -15.66 -19.12
CA SER A 309 -15.08 -16.31 -20.42
C SER A 309 -13.78 -17.07 -20.75
N SER A 310 -13.92 -18.28 -21.29
CA SER A 310 -12.82 -19.23 -21.54
C SER A 310 -12.05 -19.01 -22.84
N THR A 311 -12.04 -17.80 -23.41
CA THR A 311 -11.32 -17.50 -24.65
C THR A 311 -9.96 -16.85 -24.36
N ASP A 312 -8.90 -17.38 -24.95
CA ASP A 312 -7.53 -16.84 -24.84
C ASP A 312 -7.34 -15.65 -25.82
N PRO A 313 -6.86 -14.46 -25.39
CA PRO A 313 -6.53 -14.12 -24.02
C PRO A 313 -7.75 -13.96 -23.12
N PHE A 314 -7.64 -14.45 -21.88
CA PHE A 314 -8.70 -14.27 -20.88
C PHE A 314 -8.78 -12.79 -20.50
N THR A 315 -9.91 -12.18 -20.81
CA THR A 315 -10.18 -10.78 -20.50
C THR A 315 -11.29 -10.69 -19.49
N VAL A 316 -11.06 -9.92 -18.45
CA VAL A 316 -12.03 -9.73 -17.36
C VAL A 316 -12.19 -8.25 -17.09
N ASN A 317 -13.43 -7.80 -17.08
CA ASN A 317 -13.79 -6.43 -16.71
C ASN A 317 -14.36 -6.47 -15.30
N PHE A 318 -13.80 -5.68 -14.41
CA PHE A 318 -14.29 -5.52 -13.04
C PHE A 318 -14.46 -4.03 -12.74
N ALA A 319 -15.54 -3.71 -12.05
CA ALA A 319 -15.57 -2.47 -11.28
C ALA A 319 -14.55 -2.60 -10.15
N LEU A 320 -13.59 -1.67 -10.06
CA LEU A 320 -12.55 -1.66 -9.04
C LEU A 320 -13.17 -1.73 -7.64
N PHE A 321 -14.23 -0.95 -7.44
CA PHE A 321 -14.96 -0.90 -6.18
C PHE A 321 -16.46 -0.95 -6.46
N PRO A 322 -17.29 -1.47 -5.55
CA PRO A 322 -18.74 -1.29 -5.60
C PRO A 322 -19.08 0.19 -5.33
N ASP A 323 -20.30 0.61 -5.62
CA ASP A 323 -20.78 1.94 -5.22
C ASP A 323 -20.73 2.04 -3.69
N PHE A 324 -20.17 3.14 -3.19
CA PHE A 324 -20.03 3.39 -1.77
C PHE A 324 -20.93 4.52 -1.30
N ASP A 325 -21.50 4.35 -0.12
CA ASP A 325 -22.12 5.44 0.67
C ASP A 325 -21.17 5.90 1.78
N TYR A 326 -19.86 5.77 1.59
CA TYR A 326 -18.84 6.09 2.59
C TYR A 326 -17.51 6.47 1.92
N TYR A 327 -16.64 7.03 2.74
CA TYR A 327 -15.26 7.35 2.37
C TYR A 327 -14.32 6.27 2.89
N VAL A 328 -13.33 5.88 2.09
CA VAL A 328 -12.30 4.90 2.45
C VAL A 328 -10.94 5.55 2.36
N ASP A 329 -10.19 5.58 3.47
CA ASP A 329 -8.87 6.22 3.51
C ASP A 329 -7.89 5.56 2.52
N THR A 330 -7.82 4.23 2.53
CA THR A 330 -6.94 3.47 1.63
C THR A 330 -7.66 2.23 1.12
N ALA A 331 -7.73 2.05 -0.17
CA ALA A 331 -8.28 0.87 -0.79
C ALA A 331 -7.24 0.13 -1.63
N LYS A 332 -7.21 -1.20 -1.50
CA LYS A 332 -6.32 -2.08 -2.24
C LYS A 332 -7.10 -3.19 -2.90
N VAL A 333 -6.94 -3.33 -4.20
CA VAL A 333 -7.51 -4.44 -4.97
C VAL A 333 -6.38 -5.36 -5.42
N THR A 334 -6.51 -6.65 -5.15
CA THR A 334 -5.52 -7.66 -5.51
C THR A 334 -6.16 -8.71 -6.40
N PHE A 335 -5.64 -8.87 -7.61
CA PHE A 335 -6.07 -9.89 -8.55
C PHE A 335 -5.10 -11.07 -8.53
N ILE A 336 -5.64 -12.25 -8.30
CA ILE A 336 -4.91 -13.50 -8.22
C ILE A 336 -5.43 -14.43 -9.31
N PRO A 337 -4.80 -14.49 -10.49
CA PRO A 337 -5.16 -15.40 -11.55
C PRO A 337 -4.72 -16.84 -11.23
N PRO A 338 -5.10 -17.85 -12.02
CA PRO A 338 -4.62 -19.21 -11.86
C PRO A 338 -3.08 -19.31 -11.88
N GLU A 339 -2.54 -20.30 -11.21
CA GLU A 339 -1.11 -20.58 -11.27
C GLU A 339 -0.63 -20.80 -12.71
N GLY A 340 0.48 -20.17 -13.08
CA GLY A 340 1.03 -20.18 -14.42
C GLY A 340 0.41 -19.19 -15.37
N ALA A 341 -0.58 -18.43 -14.95
CA ALA A 341 -1.10 -17.31 -15.72
C ALA A 341 -0.10 -16.14 -15.74
N ARG A 342 -0.11 -15.41 -16.85
CA ARG A 342 0.75 -14.24 -17.09
C ARG A 342 -0.11 -13.05 -17.50
N PHE A 343 0.00 -11.95 -16.76
CA PHE A 343 -0.66 -10.71 -17.17
C PHE A 343 -0.06 -10.16 -18.46
N LEU A 344 -0.90 -9.75 -19.38
CA LEU A 344 -0.47 -9.13 -20.65
C LEU A 344 -0.20 -7.65 -20.47
N SER A 345 -1.19 -6.91 -20.04
CA SER A 345 -1.06 -5.48 -19.69
C SER A 345 -2.38 -5.04 -19.05
N PRO A 346 -2.39 -4.61 -17.81
CA PRO A 346 -3.59 -4.01 -17.24
C PRO A 346 -3.81 -2.63 -17.87
N THR A 347 -4.96 -2.41 -18.47
CA THR A 347 -5.40 -1.07 -18.85
C THR A 347 -6.06 -0.45 -17.63
N LEU A 348 -5.35 0.44 -16.94
CA LEU A 348 -5.86 1.19 -15.80
C LEU A 348 -6.36 2.54 -16.29
N SER A 349 -7.66 2.75 -16.16
CA SER A 349 -8.31 4.06 -16.35
C SER A 349 -8.54 4.80 -15.03
N ALA A 350 -8.08 4.23 -13.90
CA ALA A 350 -8.29 4.81 -12.58
C ALA A 350 -7.39 6.03 -12.33
N ILE A 351 -8.00 7.16 -12.00
CA ILE A 351 -7.31 8.38 -11.59
C ILE A 351 -6.66 8.15 -10.21
N ASP A 352 -5.45 8.67 -10.02
CA ASP A 352 -4.71 8.60 -8.75
C ASP A 352 -4.48 7.19 -8.17
N SER A 353 -4.40 6.16 -9.01
CA SER A 353 -4.09 4.81 -8.57
C SER A 353 -2.64 4.41 -8.84
N SER A 354 -2.07 3.61 -7.93
CA SER A 354 -0.78 2.97 -8.12
C SER A 354 -0.96 1.48 -8.36
N SER A 355 -0.30 0.95 -9.38
CA SER A 355 -0.33 -0.48 -9.66
C SER A 355 1.03 -1.13 -9.42
N SER A 356 1.02 -2.34 -8.91
CA SER A 356 2.22 -3.16 -8.71
C SER A 356 1.97 -4.59 -9.13
N LEU A 357 2.91 -5.13 -9.92
CA LEU A 357 2.90 -6.53 -10.36
C LEU A 357 3.95 -7.31 -9.55
N SER A 358 3.48 -8.23 -8.71
CA SER A 358 4.33 -9.18 -7.99
C SER A 358 4.44 -10.47 -8.80
N ARG A 359 5.68 -10.95 -8.97
CA ARG A 359 5.99 -12.19 -9.68
C ARG A 359 6.62 -13.17 -8.73
N GLU A 360 5.87 -14.19 -8.39
CA GLU A 360 6.36 -15.36 -7.67
C GLU A 360 6.73 -16.48 -8.65
N THR A 361 7.28 -17.57 -8.13
CA THR A 361 7.78 -18.68 -8.98
C THR A 361 6.71 -19.28 -9.89
N PHE A 362 5.46 -19.34 -9.42
CA PHE A 362 4.36 -19.99 -10.13
C PHE A 362 3.13 -19.11 -10.33
N GLN A 363 3.10 -17.92 -9.75
CA GLN A 363 1.93 -17.05 -9.76
C GLN A 363 2.33 -15.59 -9.91
N GLU A 364 1.62 -14.86 -10.74
CA GLU A 364 1.68 -13.41 -10.80
C GLU A 364 0.47 -12.85 -10.06
N THR A 365 0.66 -11.75 -9.36
CA THR A 365 -0.40 -11.06 -8.62
C THR A 365 -0.34 -9.58 -8.97
N LEU A 366 -1.47 -9.03 -9.42
CA LEU A 366 -1.62 -7.61 -9.68
C LEU A 366 -2.28 -6.95 -8.49
N SER A 367 -1.65 -5.95 -7.91
CA SER A 367 -2.23 -5.13 -6.84
C SER A 367 -2.38 -3.70 -7.33
N ILE A 368 -3.56 -3.13 -7.09
CA ILE A 368 -3.90 -1.74 -7.38
C ILE A 368 -4.24 -1.09 -6.05
N SER A 369 -3.60 0.02 -5.73
CA SER A 369 -3.86 0.78 -4.50
C SER A 369 -4.30 2.18 -4.86
N LYS A 370 -5.32 2.67 -4.16
CA LYS A 370 -5.89 4.01 -4.31
C LYS A 370 -6.17 4.59 -2.93
N GLU A 371 -5.88 5.87 -2.76
CA GLU A 371 -6.18 6.62 -1.54
C GLU A 371 -7.43 7.47 -1.74
N GLY A 372 -8.22 7.64 -0.68
CA GLY A 372 -9.39 8.50 -0.69
C GLY A 372 -10.49 8.05 -1.64
N VAL A 373 -10.80 6.74 -1.65
CA VAL A 373 -11.91 6.22 -2.46
C VAL A 373 -13.24 6.67 -1.90
N ASN A 374 -14.11 7.16 -2.78
CA ASN A 374 -15.33 7.84 -2.36
C ASN A 374 -16.47 7.66 -3.37
N LYS A 375 -17.66 8.05 -2.94
CA LYS A 375 -18.90 7.92 -3.70
C LYS A 375 -18.85 8.67 -5.05
N ILE A 376 -18.31 9.89 -5.09
CA ILE A 376 -18.31 10.72 -6.30
C ILE A 376 -17.56 10.03 -7.44
N GLU A 377 -16.38 9.49 -7.13
CA GLU A 377 -15.58 8.81 -8.14
C GLU A 377 -16.25 7.54 -8.64
N SER A 378 -16.95 6.79 -7.77
CA SER A 378 -17.68 5.60 -8.20
C SER A 378 -18.91 5.94 -9.07
N GLU A 379 -19.58 7.05 -8.80
CA GLU A 379 -20.73 7.52 -9.58
C GLU A 379 -20.34 8.10 -10.94
N VAL A 380 -19.28 8.90 -10.97
CA VAL A 380 -18.87 9.67 -12.16
C VAL A 380 -17.95 8.86 -13.08
N LEU A 381 -16.99 8.12 -12.51
CA LEU A 381 -15.97 7.41 -13.31
C LEU A 381 -16.37 6.00 -13.73
N SER A 382 -17.31 5.33 -13.04
CA SER A 382 -17.57 3.89 -13.24
C SER A 382 -16.28 3.13 -13.57
N GLU A 383 -15.28 3.19 -12.68
CA GLU A 383 -13.92 2.71 -12.90
C GLU A 383 -13.93 1.20 -13.18
N GLU A 384 -14.04 0.83 -14.44
CA GLU A 384 -13.85 -0.55 -14.90
C GLU A 384 -12.39 -0.77 -15.25
N VAL A 385 -11.81 -1.78 -14.65
CA VAL A 385 -10.47 -2.25 -15.00
C VAL A 385 -10.58 -3.46 -15.89
N GLN A 386 -10.03 -3.34 -17.09
CA GLN A 386 -9.86 -4.46 -17.98
C GLN A 386 -8.54 -5.16 -17.69
N ILE A 387 -8.60 -6.42 -17.27
CA ILE A 387 -7.43 -7.24 -17.00
C ILE A 387 -7.39 -8.36 -18.05
N ALA A 388 -6.28 -8.42 -18.76
CA ALA A 388 -6.02 -9.50 -19.71
C ALA A 388 -4.83 -10.35 -19.24
N TYR A 389 -5.01 -11.67 -19.26
CA TYR A 389 -3.95 -12.62 -18.94
C TYR A 389 -3.98 -13.83 -19.86
N ASN A 390 -2.82 -14.43 -20.10
CA ASN A 390 -2.68 -15.70 -20.80
C ASN A 390 -2.59 -16.83 -19.78
N TYR A 391 -3.31 -17.90 -20.00
CA TYR A 391 -3.29 -19.08 -19.15
C TYR A 391 -3.33 -20.35 -20.00
N SER A 392 -2.47 -21.32 -19.68
CA SER A 392 -2.51 -22.64 -20.31
C SER A 392 -3.08 -23.68 -19.35
N PRO A 393 -4.15 -24.42 -19.70
CA PRO A 393 -4.72 -25.47 -18.86
C PRO A 393 -3.72 -26.57 -18.47
N LEU A 394 -2.61 -26.70 -19.20
CA LEU A 394 -1.54 -27.65 -18.88
C LEU A 394 -0.89 -27.38 -17.51
N TRP A 395 -0.98 -26.15 -17.01
CA TRP A 395 -0.47 -25.80 -15.67
C TRP A 395 -1.17 -26.54 -14.55
N LEU A 396 -2.44 -26.92 -14.69
CA LEU A 396 -3.15 -27.75 -13.72
C LEU A 396 -2.41 -29.07 -13.40
N SER A 397 -1.82 -29.69 -14.42
CA SER A 397 -1.07 -30.93 -14.29
C SER A 397 0.41 -30.71 -14.00
N PHE A 398 0.92 -29.47 -14.06
CA PHE A 398 2.35 -29.18 -13.94
C PHE A 398 2.94 -29.61 -12.58
N ARG A 399 2.31 -29.23 -11.46
CA ARG A 399 2.77 -29.61 -10.11
C ARG A 399 2.70 -31.11 -9.89
N PRO A 400 1.57 -31.80 -10.13
CA PRO A 400 1.53 -33.25 -10.01
C PRO A 400 2.56 -33.94 -10.92
N ALA A 401 2.70 -33.48 -12.18
CA ALA A 401 3.70 -34.02 -13.11
C ALA A 401 5.14 -33.79 -12.62
N LEU A 402 5.45 -32.62 -12.09
CA LEU A 402 6.76 -32.32 -11.51
C LEU A 402 7.09 -33.26 -10.34
N TRP A 403 6.15 -33.44 -9.41
CA TRP A 403 6.36 -34.34 -8.28
C TRP A 403 6.48 -35.81 -8.69
N THR A 404 5.64 -36.27 -9.64
CA THR A 404 5.78 -37.62 -10.18
C THR A 404 7.11 -37.83 -10.89
N TRP A 405 7.61 -36.81 -11.61
CA TRP A 405 8.89 -36.85 -12.27
C TRP A 405 10.05 -36.89 -11.27
N ILE A 406 10.01 -36.05 -10.22
CA ILE A 406 10.99 -36.06 -9.13
C ILE A 406 10.99 -37.43 -8.44
N LEU A 407 9.82 -37.98 -8.11
CA LEU A 407 9.72 -39.30 -7.49
C LEU A 407 10.23 -40.40 -8.41
N ALA A 408 9.94 -40.34 -9.71
CA ALA A 408 10.48 -41.27 -10.69
C ALA A 408 12.01 -41.20 -10.77
N VAL A 409 12.59 -40.00 -10.79
CA VAL A 409 14.05 -39.81 -10.80
C VAL A 409 14.66 -40.35 -9.50
N VAL A 410 14.09 -40.04 -8.36
CA VAL A 410 14.55 -40.56 -7.07
C VAL A 410 14.43 -42.10 -7.04
N GLY A 411 13.32 -42.66 -7.52
CA GLY A 411 13.12 -44.12 -7.64
C GLY A 411 14.16 -44.76 -8.56
N CYS A 412 14.45 -44.14 -9.72
CA CYS A 412 15.51 -44.63 -10.62
C CYS A 412 16.90 -44.58 -9.95
N VAL A 413 17.23 -43.52 -9.23
CA VAL A 413 18.48 -43.43 -8.48
C VAL A 413 18.55 -44.50 -7.40
N VAL A 414 17.51 -44.70 -6.64
CA VAL A 414 17.45 -45.77 -5.60
C VAL A 414 17.63 -47.16 -6.23
N VAL A 415 16.93 -47.43 -7.35
CA VAL A 415 17.02 -48.72 -8.03
C VAL A 415 18.42 -48.94 -8.61
N THR A 416 19.05 -47.92 -9.21
CA THR A 416 20.43 -48.03 -9.76
C THR A 416 21.48 -48.22 -8.66
N VAL A 417 21.28 -47.58 -7.49
CA VAL A 417 22.14 -47.75 -6.32
C VAL A 417 21.93 -49.14 -5.69
N TRP A 418 20.68 -49.63 -5.60
CA TRP A 418 20.34 -50.91 -4.99
C TRP A 418 20.64 -52.10 -5.89
N LYS A 419 20.41 -52.00 -7.23
CA LYS A 419 20.77 -52.97 -8.24
C LYS A 419 22.16 -52.72 -8.79
N ARG A 420 23.19 -52.60 -7.98
CA ARG A 420 24.55 -52.79 -8.46
C ARG A 420 24.65 -54.25 -8.95
N PRO A 421 24.83 -54.52 -10.25
CA PRO A 421 25.02 -55.88 -10.72
C PRO A 421 26.24 -56.44 -10.00
N LYS A 422 26.13 -57.62 -9.39
CA LYS A 422 27.29 -58.40 -8.99
C LYS A 422 28.00 -58.73 -10.30
N THR A 423 29.00 -57.94 -10.64
CA THR A 423 29.88 -58.20 -11.76
C THR A 423 30.60 -59.52 -11.47
N SER A 424 30.23 -60.54 -12.25
CA SER A 424 31.06 -61.71 -12.45
C SER A 424 32.42 -61.22 -12.93
N THR A 425 33.46 -61.58 -12.22
CA THR A 425 34.88 -61.29 -12.48
C THR A 425 35.28 -61.55 -13.92
N PRO A 426 35.89 -60.63 -14.62
CA PRO A 426 36.93 -60.90 -15.61
C PRO A 426 38.27 -60.38 -15.11
N LEU A 427 39.28 -61.09 -15.46
CA LEU A 427 40.71 -60.93 -15.30
C LEU A 427 41.26 -59.55 -15.01
N ARG A 428 42.18 -59.53 -14.04
CA ARG A 428 43.16 -58.50 -13.70
C ARG A 428 43.70 -57.73 -14.90
N ILE A 429 43.49 -56.40 -14.84
CA ILE A 429 44.52 -55.43 -15.23
C ILE A 429 44.62 -54.47 -14.06
N ALA A 430 45.78 -54.39 -13.46
CA ALA A 430 46.09 -53.51 -12.35
C ALA A 430 46.10 -52.05 -12.85
N THR A 431 45.13 -51.24 -12.41
CA THR A 431 45.28 -49.79 -12.31
C THR A 431 44.99 -49.41 -10.89
N THR A 432 45.99 -48.97 -10.21
CA THR A 432 46.00 -48.50 -8.84
C THR A 432 45.18 -47.20 -8.77
N GLU A 433 43.88 -47.30 -8.48
CA GLU A 433 43.17 -46.16 -7.93
C GLU A 433 43.13 -46.36 -6.40
N ALA A 434 43.89 -45.51 -5.73
CA ALA A 434 43.89 -45.40 -4.29
C ALA A 434 42.48 -45.08 -3.80
N SER A 435 41.75 -46.04 -3.27
CA SER A 435 40.60 -45.80 -2.42
C SER A 435 41.10 -45.03 -1.21
N ILE A 436 40.84 -43.71 -1.19
CA ILE A 436 41.08 -42.87 -0.02
C ILE A 436 40.05 -43.31 1.03
N SER A 437 40.48 -44.29 1.87
CA SER A 437 39.79 -44.59 3.10
C SER A 437 39.94 -43.40 4.01
N LEU A 438 38.82 -42.80 4.44
CA LEU A 438 38.88 -41.68 5.38
C LEU A 438 39.50 -42.20 6.67
N SER A 439 40.71 -41.75 6.99
CA SER A 439 41.27 -41.99 8.31
C SER A 439 40.43 -41.22 9.35
N PRO A 440 39.97 -41.83 10.45
CA PRO A 440 39.32 -41.11 11.57
C PRO A 440 40.11 -39.87 12.02
N GLU A 441 41.41 -39.86 11.80
CA GLU A 441 42.31 -38.74 12.07
C GLU A 441 41.95 -37.46 11.25
N ASN A 442 41.49 -37.59 9.99
CA ASN A 442 41.10 -36.44 9.17
C ASN A 442 39.82 -35.77 9.68
N VAL A 443 38.85 -36.53 10.17
CA VAL A 443 37.62 -35.99 10.77
C VAL A 443 37.94 -35.33 12.12
N ARG A 444 38.85 -35.92 12.89
CA ARG A 444 39.31 -35.37 14.16
C ARG A 444 40.06 -34.06 13.93
N ALA A 445 41.00 -34.05 12.99
CA ALA A 445 41.73 -32.85 12.58
C ALA A 445 40.79 -31.73 12.08
N PHE A 446 39.71 -32.08 11.40
CA PHE A 446 38.71 -31.12 10.95
C PHE A 446 37.95 -30.49 12.14
N THR A 447 37.46 -31.30 13.09
CA THR A 447 36.75 -30.79 14.25
C THR A 447 37.64 -29.96 15.16
N GLU A 448 38.90 -30.35 15.37
CA GLU A 448 39.90 -29.61 16.13
C GLU A 448 40.23 -28.25 15.48
N ALA A 449 40.43 -28.23 14.16
CA ALA A 449 40.65 -26.99 13.41
C ALA A 449 39.45 -26.04 13.50
N TYR A 450 38.23 -26.58 13.55
CA TYR A 450 37.03 -25.77 13.69
C TYR A 450 36.88 -25.17 15.09
N ASP A 451 37.19 -25.95 16.14
CA ASP A 451 37.24 -25.46 17.51
C ASP A 451 38.26 -24.34 17.70
N GLU A 452 39.44 -24.50 17.08
CA GLU A 452 40.49 -23.48 17.10
C GLU A 452 40.06 -22.21 16.35
N LYS A 453 39.36 -22.34 15.20
CA LYS A 453 38.76 -21.20 14.48
C LYS A 453 37.78 -20.46 15.36
N SER A 454 36.88 -21.18 16.05
CA SER A 454 35.89 -20.59 16.95
C SER A 454 36.55 -19.85 18.12
N ARG A 455 37.57 -20.45 18.71
CA ARG A 455 38.35 -19.84 19.81
C ARG A 455 39.05 -18.56 19.36
N LEU A 456 39.73 -18.57 18.20
CA LEU A 456 40.39 -17.38 17.66
C LEU A 456 39.42 -16.26 17.33
N THR A 457 38.24 -16.59 16.80
CA THR A 457 37.19 -15.61 16.53
C THR A 457 36.73 -14.95 17.83
N SER A 458 36.47 -15.75 18.88
CA SER A 458 36.13 -15.24 20.20
C SER A 458 37.23 -14.38 20.83
N GLU A 459 38.51 -14.73 20.65
CA GLU A 459 39.66 -13.93 21.12
C GLU A 459 39.74 -12.58 20.40
N ILE A 460 39.45 -12.53 19.09
CA ILE A 460 39.39 -11.29 18.29
C ILE A 460 38.25 -10.39 18.82
N ASP A 461 37.06 -10.96 19.02
CA ASP A 461 35.90 -10.23 19.53
C ASP A 461 36.18 -9.65 20.95
N ALA A 462 36.79 -10.44 21.81
CA ALA A 462 37.20 -9.99 23.14
C ALA A 462 38.27 -8.88 23.08
N LEU A 463 39.20 -8.98 22.12
CA LEU A 463 40.23 -7.96 21.89
C LEU A 463 39.61 -6.65 21.40
N ASP A 464 38.68 -6.73 20.47
CA ASP A 464 37.94 -5.59 19.92
C ASP A 464 37.10 -4.91 21.02
N ALA A 465 36.41 -5.68 21.85
CA ALA A 465 35.67 -5.16 23.00
C ALA A 465 36.55 -4.45 24.05
N ARG A 466 37.77 -4.97 24.29
CA ARG A 466 38.77 -4.30 25.20
C ARG A 466 39.29 -3.01 24.58
N ALA A 467 39.51 -2.97 23.28
CA ALA A 467 39.96 -1.79 22.55
C ALA A 467 38.87 -0.70 22.54
N GLN A 468 37.61 -1.05 22.35
CA GLN A 468 36.45 -0.14 22.38
C GLN A 468 36.26 0.48 23.77
N LYS A 469 36.52 -0.28 24.85
CA LYS A 469 36.48 0.20 26.25
C LYS A 469 37.70 1.03 26.66
N GLY A 470 38.60 1.33 25.73
CA GLY A 470 39.81 2.13 26.00
C GLY A 470 40.85 1.45 26.90
N LYS A 471 40.70 0.14 27.19
CA LYS A 471 41.59 -0.60 28.14
C LYS A 471 42.89 -1.09 27.51
N MET A 472 43.18 -0.71 26.24
CA MET A 472 44.37 -1.16 25.54
C MET A 472 44.97 -0.06 24.64
N PRO A 473 46.33 0.13 24.63
CA PRO A 473 46.98 1.05 23.71
C PRO A 473 46.78 0.63 22.22
N ARG A 474 46.46 1.59 21.37
CA ARG A 474 46.17 1.34 19.90
C ARG A 474 47.26 0.57 19.18
N ARG A 475 48.55 0.79 19.55
CA ARG A 475 49.67 0.10 18.90
C ARG A 475 49.68 -1.39 19.26
N ARG A 476 49.46 -1.73 20.55
CA ARG A 476 49.40 -3.11 21.04
C ARG A 476 48.20 -3.86 20.45
N TYR A 477 47.04 -3.19 20.36
CA TYR A 477 45.85 -3.73 19.71
C TYR A 477 46.10 -4.12 18.26
N LYS A 478 46.68 -3.21 17.43
CA LYS A 478 46.98 -3.50 16.01
C LYS A 478 47.87 -4.70 15.84
N VAL A 479 48.93 -4.85 16.66
CA VAL A 479 49.86 -5.97 16.56
C VAL A 479 49.17 -7.28 16.95
N GLN A 480 48.46 -7.32 18.07
CA GLN A 480 47.78 -8.54 18.54
C GLN A 480 46.66 -8.95 17.58
N ARG A 481 45.87 -8.00 17.11
CA ARG A 481 44.83 -8.28 16.10
C ARG A 481 45.43 -8.87 14.83
N ARG A 482 46.48 -8.29 14.31
CA ARG A 482 47.14 -8.80 13.08
C ARG A 482 47.67 -10.21 13.26
N THR A 483 48.22 -10.53 14.43
CA THR A 483 48.71 -11.88 14.74
C THR A 483 47.56 -12.90 14.75
N LEU A 484 46.43 -12.55 15.37
CA LEU A 484 45.25 -13.42 15.44
C LEU A 484 44.59 -13.57 14.04
N GLU A 485 44.52 -12.51 13.24
CA GLU A 485 44.01 -12.55 11.86
C GLU A 485 44.83 -13.49 10.96
N VAL A 486 46.17 -13.45 11.05
CA VAL A 486 47.05 -14.34 10.30
C VAL A 486 46.86 -15.82 10.71
N ARG A 487 46.72 -16.07 12.01
CA ARG A 487 46.41 -17.42 12.52
C ARG A 487 45.05 -17.92 12.03
N LEU A 488 44.02 -17.07 12.05
CA LEU A 488 42.67 -17.36 11.58
C LEU A 488 42.68 -17.68 10.07
N GLU A 489 43.44 -16.93 9.28
CA GLU A 489 43.59 -17.18 7.85
C GLU A 489 44.22 -18.54 7.58
N ASN A 490 45.29 -18.90 8.28
CA ASN A 490 45.95 -20.20 8.14
C ASN A 490 45.03 -21.36 8.50
N ILE A 491 44.29 -21.25 9.60
CA ILE A 491 43.29 -22.26 10.00
C ILE A 491 42.16 -22.36 9.00
N SER A 492 41.66 -21.24 8.48
CA SER A 492 40.63 -21.24 7.43
C SER A 492 41.08 -21.93 6.15
N LYS A 493 42.33 -21.77 5.74
CA LYS A 493 42.92 -22.52 4.61
C LYS A 493 42.98 -24.01 4.90
N ASN A 494 43.40 -24.40 6.11
CA ASN A 494 43.44 -25.80 6.53
C ASN A 494 42.01 -26.43 6.53
N ILE A 495 41.05 -25.75 7.12
CA ILE A 495 39.65 -26.18 7.10
C ILE A 495 39.14 -26.36 5.67
N THR A 496 39.48 -25.45 4.76
CA THR A 496 39.09 -25.56 3.34
C THR A 496 39.68 -26.81 2.66
N GLY A 497 40.92 -27.13 2.98
CA GLY A 497 41.58 -28.38 2.53
C GLY A 497 40.89 -29.63 3.05
N LEU A 498 40.60 -29.67 4.35
CA LEU A 498 39.90 -30.76 5.00
C LEU A 498 38.45 -30.91 4.52
N LYS A 499 37.72 -29.78 4.26
CA LYS A 499 36.40 -29.82 3.61
C LYS A 499 36.44 -30.49 2.23
N LYS A 500 37.46 -30.23 1.42
CA LYS A 500 37.61 -30.88 0.11
C LYS A 500 37.80 -32.37 0.26
N LEU A 501 38.62 -32.81 1.23
CA LEU A 501 38.83 -34.23 1.52
C LEU A 501 37.53 -34.91 1.97
N LEU A 502 36.81 -34.30 2.91
CA LEU A 502 35.51 -34.82 3.39
C LEU A 502 34.46 -34.89 2.27
N ARG A 503 34.46 -33.94 1.32
CA ARG A 503 33.58 -33.99 0.15
C ARG A 503 33.98 -35.09 -0.86
N SER A 504 35.28 -35.36 -1.05
CA SER A 504 35.73 -36.36 -2.00
C SER A 504 35.38 -37.80 -1.59
N VAL A 505 35.19 -38.04 -0.30
CA VAL A 505 34.74 -39.32 0.24
C VAL A 505 33.27 -39.62 -0.05
N GLY A 506 32.48 -38.55 -0.27
CA GLY A 506 31.05 -38.68 -0.58
C GLY A 506 30.16 -39.08 0.63
N GLY A 507 28.97 -39.53 0.34
CA GLY A 507 28.04 -40.07 1.36
C GLY A 507 27.58 -39.03 2.41
N ASN A 508 27.54 -39.45 3.68
CA ASN A 508 27.08 -38.62 4.80
C ASN A 508 28.00 -37.41 5.04
N TYR A 509 29.31 -37.58 4.89
CA TYR A 509 30.27 -36.50 5.10
C TYR A 509 30.13 -35.33 4.12
N ALA A 510 29.88 -35.61 2.85
CA ALA A 510 29.64 -34.57 1.84
C ALA A 510 28.34 -33.78 2.17
N ASN A 511 27.33 -34.44 2.74
CA ASN A 511 26.08 -33.82 3.11
C ASN A 511 26.25 -32.93 4.35
N LEU A 512 26.98 -33.39 5.37
CA LEU A 512 27.30 -32.61 6.55
C LEU A 512 28.13 -31.37 6.22
N VAL A 513 29.13 -31.50 5.35
CA VAL A 513 29.93 -30.37 4.88
C VAL A 513 29.08 -29.36 4.11
N ARG A 514 28.10 -29.80 3.29
CA ARG A 514 27.18 -28.90 2.59
C ARG A 514 26.30 -28.11 3.55
N GLN A 515 25.73 -28.78 4.57
CA GLN A 515 24.93 -28.12 5.61
C GLN A 515 25.79 -27.12 6.40
N LEU A 516 27.04 -27.43 6.66
CA LEU A 516 27.99 -26.53 7.31
C LEU A 516 28.26 -25.28 6.46
N ASP A 517 28.46 -25.43 5.14
CA ASP A 517 28.66 -24.29 4.25
C ASP A 517 27.44 -23.36 4.21
N VAL A 518 26.23 -23.92 4.25
CA VAL A 518 24.99 -23.12 4.30
C VAL A 518 24.92 -22.33 5.61
N ALA A 519 25.23 -22.98 6.75
CA ALA A 519 25.21 -22.30 8.05
C ALA A 519 26.31 -21.22 8.16
N GLU A 520 27.50 -21.44 7.59
CA GLU A 520 28.56 -20.43 7.52
C GLU A 520 28.18 -19.24 6.63
N ALA A 521 27.50 -19.50 5.49
CA ALA A 521 27.01 -18.44 4.61
C ALA A 521 25.95 -17.58 5.32
N GLU A 522 25.07 -18.21 6.10
CA GLU A 522 24.07 -17.50 6.91
C GLU A 522 24.70 -16.61 7.99
N LEU A 523 25.76 -17.10 8.67
CA LEU A 523 26.53 -16.28 9.61
C LEU A 523 27.19 -15.07 8.94
N ALA A 524 27.81 -15.26 7.78
CA ALA A 524 28.45 -14.18 7.04
C ALA A 524 27.44 -13.12 6.56
N GLU A 525 26.24 -13.55 6.16
CA GLU A 525 25.13 -12.64 5.82
C GLU A 525 24.67 -11.82 7.02
N VAL A 526 24.46 -12.47 8.17
CA VAL A 526 24.05 -11.80 9.41
C VAL A 526 25.10 -10.77 9.85
N GLU A 527 26.38 -11.08 9.78
CA GLU A 527 27.46 -10.13 10.12
C GLU A 527 27.48 -8.93 9.18
N THR A 528 27.31 -9.17 7.88
CA THR A 528 27.25 -8.11 6.87
C THR A 528 26.04 -7.20 7.12
N ASN A 529 24.89 -7.80 7.42
CA ASN A 529 23.68 -7.08 7.73
C ASN A 529 23.82 -6.24 9.02
N ASN A 530 24.42 -6.78 10.07
CA ASN A 530 24.71 -6.05 11.31
C ASN A 530 25.61 -4.83 11.06
N ARG A 531 26.66 -4.97 10.24
CA ARG A 531 27.54 -3.84 9.85
C ARG A 531 26.76 -2.78 9.10
N ARG A 532 25.88 -3.19 8.15
CA ARG A 532 25.04 -2.31 7.34
C ARG A 532 24.01 -1.54 8.19
N ILE A 533 23.31 -2.23 9.09
CA ILE A 533 22.33 -1.65 10.00
C ILE A 533 23.02 -0.68 10.97
N GLY A 534 24.16 -1.06 11.54
CA GLY A 534 24.93 -0.19 12.42
C GLY A 534 25.45 1.08 11.71
N ALA A 535 25.86 0.97 10.45
CA ALA A 535 26.25 2.12 9.64
C ALA A 535 25.09 3.07 9.35
N ARG A 536 23.90 2.53 9.04
CA ARG A 536 22.66 3.32 8.79
C ARG A 536 22.18 4.02 10.05
N HIS A 537 22.25 3.35 11.21
CA HIS A 537 21.89 3.96 12.49
C HIS A 537 22.83 5.11 12.85
N ARG A 538 24.15 4.95 12.67
CA ARG A 538 25.15 6.04 12.91
C ARG A 538 24.96 7.24 11.99
N LYS A 539 24.42 7.04 10.77
CA LYS A 539 24.07 8.12 9.83
C LYS A 539 22.69 8.76 10.09
N GLY A 540 21.99 8.34 11.15
CA GLY A 540 20.65 8.85 11.47
C GLY A 540 19.53 8.33 10.56
N ALA A 541 19.84 7.44 9.60
CA ALA A 541 18.88 6.92 8.63
C ALA A 541 18.03 5.75 9.16
N LEU A 542 18.19 5.35 10.42
CA LEU A 542 17.44 4.26 11.05
C LEU A 542 17.06 4.65 12.49
N PRO A 543 15.75 4.72 12.83
CA PRO A 543 15.29 5.01 14.19
C PRO A 543 15.74 3.96 15.19
N LEU A 544 15.94 4.35 16.46
CA LEU A 544 16.45 3.48 17.52
C LEU A 544 15.59 2.21 17.74
N GLY A 545 14.26 2.34 17.63
CA GLY A 545 13.33 1.20 17.77
C GLY A 545 13.52 0.16 16.66
N ALA A 546 13.61 0.59 15.40
CA ALA A 546 13.86 -0.27 14.26
C ALA A 546 15.26 -0.91 14.31
N TYR A 547 16.27 -0.14 14.78
CA TYR A 547 17.62 -0.66 15.00
C TYR A 547 17.64 -1.80 16.02
N LYS A 548 17.01 -1.62 17.20
CA LYS A 548 16.93 -2.66 18.24
C LYS A 548 16.19 -3.91 17.76
N LYS A 549 15.09 -3.74 17.04
CA LYS A 549 14.33 -4.86 16.48
C LYS A 549 15.18 -5.68 15.49
N SER A 550 15.79 -5.00 14.51
CA SER A 550 16.65 -5.66 13.53
C SER A 550 17.87 -6.33 14.15
N GLN A 551 18.43 -5.75 15.20
CA GLN A 551 19.54 -6.33 15.95
C GLN A 551 19.12 -7.61 16.67
N LEU A 552 17.93 -7.63 17.28
CA LEU A 552 17.38 -8.82 17.95
C LEU A 552 17.10 -9.96 16.96
N ASP A 553 16.55 -9.64 15.80
CA ASP A 553 16.27 -10.64 14.75
C ASP A 553 17.58 -11.22 14.19
N ASN A 554 18.58 -10.39 13.93
CA ASN A 554 19.90 -10.84 13.52
C ASN A 554 20.59 -11.69 14.60
N GLN A 555 20.41 -11.35 15.88
CA GLN A 555 20.96 -12.14 16.99
C GLN A 555 20.33 -13.55 17.01
N ARG A 556 19.01 -13.66 16.85
CA ARG A 556 18.31 -14.97 16.78
C ARG A 556 18.78 -15.81 15.58
N ARG A 557 18.97 -15.19 14.41
CA ARG A 557 19.50 -15.87 13.24
C ARG A 557 20.94 -16.36 13.47
N LYS A 558 21.78 -15.54 14.11
CA LYS A 558 23.15 -15.92 14.49
C LYS A 558 23.17 -17.15 15.41
N GLU A 559 22.40 -17.11 16.49
CA GLU A 559 22.29 -18.21 17.46
C GLU A 559 21.80 -19.52 16.79
N LYS A 560 20.84 -19.44 15.87
CA LYS A 560 20.37 -20.59 15.12
C LYS A 560 21.45 -21.19 14.20
N ALA A 561 22.19 -20.35 13.48
CA ALA A 561 23.26 -20.79 12.61
C ALA A 561 24.42 -21.41 13.40
N GLU A 562 24.83 -20.82 14.54
CA GLU A 562 25.84 -21.35 15.46
C GLU A 562 25.39 -22.71 16.06
N ALA A 563 24.12 -22.83 16.47
CA ALA A 563 23.57 -24.11 16.96
C ALA A 563 23.63 -25.20 15.88
N THR A 564 23.34 -24.85 14.63
CA THR A 564 23.43 -25.77 13.47
C THR A 564 24.87 -26.23 13.25
N ILE A 565 25.85 -25.32 13.27
CA ILE A 565 27.27 -25.64 13.14
C ILE A 565 27.72 -26.58 14.26
N ASN A 566 27.39 -26.25 15.50
CA ASN A 566 27.74 -27.08 16.65
C ASN A 566 27.12 -28.47 16.59
N GLY A 567 25.86 -28.60 16.13
CA GLY A 567 25.21 -29.88 15.92
C GLY A 567 25.89 -30.74 14.84
N ILE A 568 26.37 -30.12 13.77
CA ILE A 568 27.11 -30.83 12.71
C ILE A 568 28.48 -31.30 13.23
N LEU A 569 29.21 -30.45 13.94
CA LEU A 569 30.49 -30.82 14.54
C LEU A 569 30.35 -31.94 15.57
N LEU A 570 29.28 -31.93 16.35
CA LEU A 570 28.97 -33.01 17.30
C LEU A 570 28.76 -34.36 16.58
N ARG A 571 27.97 -34.37 15.51
CA ARG A 571 27.73 -35.58 14.70
C ARG A 571 29.03 -36.10 14.08
N LEU A 572 29.89 -35.22 13.58
CA LEU A 572 31.22 -35.61 13.06
C LEU A 572 32.12 -36.21 14.14
N ARG A 573 32.02 -35.77 15.39
CA ARG A 573 32.75 -36.35 16.54
C ARG A 573 32.20 -37.70 16.94
N GLU A 574 30.89 -37.91 16.88
CA GLU A 574 30.23 -39.17 17.19
C GLU A 574 30.62 -40.28 16.19
N GLU A 575 30.79 -39.93 14.90
CA GLU A 575 31.23 -40.89 13.87
C GLU A 575 32.71 -41.27 14.00
N THR A 576 33.49 -40.62 14.84
CA THR A 576 34.93 -40.89 15.08
C THR A 576 35.17 -41.60 16.42
N ARG A 577 34.11 -41.82 17.22
CA ARG A 577 34.15 -42.69 18.43
C ARG A 577 33.85 -44.13 18.09
#